data_7a67226d21f96d7c432c89dd1ae8d6a5
#
_entry.id   7a67226d21f96d7c432c89dd1ae8d6a5
#
_cell.length_a   1.000
_cell.length_b   1.000
_cell.length_c   1.000
_cell.angle_alpha   90.00
_cell.angle_beta   90.00
_cell.angle_gamma   90.00
#
_symmetry.space_group_name_H-M   'P 1'
#
loop_
_entity.id
_entity.type
_entity.pdbx_description
1 polymer ?
#
loop_
_entity_poly.entity_id
_entity_poly.type
_entity_poly.pdbx_seq_one_letter_code
_entity_poly.pdbx_strand_id
1 'polypeptide(L)'
;MRDAAAFSDPLYTMPVDLHVHSTRSDGTFTPTQLVSMAKEKGLAAFALTDHDSVNGIEEAMDASIDAAKHASIDAARNTGVEVIPGIELSTEYEGKDVHIVGLYYDYEDPDFQSAVNEFTQERVRRNQKMCAKMAADGIPISYEAVEAANPGAVITRANIARYLYDTHYISSIDYAFSHLIGDTCPYFIPREKISPEKAVSFLRRFGGIPILAHPFEYHLGDEGLDLLLQRLKAVGLMGIEVYYCKHSPEETEKAMALAKKYDLLPSGGSDFHGTNKPGLELGTGYGHLFVPYSLLAGIKRAKHGIPDETTKIFFCDFDGTLGTSKKDISPATREALDSFVYGRGNLFVLSSGRAMSDVKSLAERLRLSYPHMFLSGYNGAELYDCDREETFFRETLSFKMVKTAFALAKKHGLYIQTYDGDAIVTEEAGKETAYYTRYVKMPVRENALVGEHPEVVLSEEPCKCLVIDLEDPRGKIPPFVNDLEAAFPGQMNLLMSNANYLEIDPIHATKGNSLIYLCRYLGIDRKNAIAAGDAPNDVPMLEAAGVGIGMLNGLGTAD
;
A
#
# COMPACT_ATOMS: atom_id res chain seq x y z
N MET A 1 -4.23 32.48 6.85
CA MET A 1 -3.40 31.29 6.61
C MET A 1 -3.61 30.36 7.80
N ARG A 2 -4.20 29.20 7.57
CA ARG A 2 -4.29 28.15 8.60
C ARG A 2 -2.86 27.64 8.87
N ASP A 3 -2.57 27.29 10.11
CA ASP A 3 -1.22 26.84 10.50
C ASP A 3 -0.85 25.54 9.77
N ALA A 4 0.21 25.57 8.95
CA ALA A 4 0.62 24.42 8.13
C ALA A 4 0.94 23.16 8.98
N ALA A 5 1.31 23.35 10.26
CA ALA A 5 1.53 22.23 11.19
C ALA A 5 0.23 21.48 11.56
N ALA A 6 -0.94 22.13 11.44
CA ALA A 6 -2.23 21.52 11.73
C ALA A 6 -2.71 20.55 10.62
N PHE A 7 -2.02 20.50 9.47
CA PHE A 7 -2.39 19.68 8.31
C PHE A 7 -1.46 18.51 8.01
N SER A 8 -0.45 18.27 8.85
CA SER A 8 0.35 17.05 8.74
C SER A 8 -0.54 15.82 8.95
N ASP A 9 -0.34 14.78 8.14
CA ASP A 9 -1.09 13.54 8.33
C ASP A 9 -0.77 12.96 9.72
N PRO A 10 -1.79 12.64 10.54
CA PRO A 10 -1.57 12.03 11.85
C PRO A 10 -0.66 10.79 11.84
N LEU A 11 -0.61 10.07 10.73
CA LEU A 11 0.29 8.91 10.56
C LEU A 11 1.77 9.27 10.77
N TYR A 12 2.18 10.51 10.45
CA TYR A 12 3.59 10.92 10.60
C TYR A 12 4.09 10.92 12.05
N THR A 13 3.17 10.88 13.02
CA THR A 13 3.49 10.75 14.45
C THR A 13 3.34 9.34 14.99
N MET A 14 2.83 8.40 14.17
CA MET A 14 2.62 7.01 14.58
C MET A 14 3.86 6.16 14.33
N PRO A 15 4.06 5.09 15.13
CA PRO A 15 5.14 4.15 14.91
C PRO A 15 4.83 3.20 13.75
N VAL A 16 5.91 2.69 13.13
CA VAL A 16 5.90 1.56 12.19
C VAL A 16 6.89 0.50 12.63
N ASP A 17 6.79 -0.70 12.07
CA ASP A 17 7.77 -1.77 12.27
C ASP A 17 8.13 -2.39 10.91
N LEU A 18 9.32 -2.11 10.39
CA LEU A 18 9.70 -2.50 9.03
C LEU A 18 10.52 -3.81 8.98
N HIS A 19 10.50 -4.58 10.08
CA HIS A 19 11.20 -5.85 10.17
C HIS A 19 10.47 -6.81 11.12
N VAL A 20 9.60 -7.68 10.54
CA VAL A 20 8.72 -8.58 11.31
C VAL A 20 8.64 -9.94 10.65
N HIS A 21 8.70 -11.02 11.46
CA HIS A 21 8.64 -12.41 11.02
C HIS A 21 7.36 -13.10 11.47
N SER A 22 6.82 -13.95 10.59
CA SER A 22 5.64 -14.75 10.86
C SER A 22 5.94 -16.25 10.94
N THR A 23 4.88 -17.04 11.11
CA THR A 23 4.93 -18.52 10.99
C THR A 23 5.29 -19.00 9.57
N ARG A 24 5.50 -18.10 8.61
CA ARG A 24 5.97 -18.48 7.26
C ARG A 24 7.49 -18.59 7.18
N SER A 25 8.19 -18.19 8.24
CA SER A 25 9.59 -18.51 8.51
C SER A 25 9.77 -19.03 9.95
N ASP A 26 10.26 -18.24 10.85
CA ASP A 26 10.57 -18.62 12.23
C ASP A 26 9.95 -17.71 13.30
N GLY A 27 8.98 -16.90 12.93
CA GLY A 27 8.07 -16.28 13.87
C GLY A 27 7.05 -17.28 14.43
N THR A 28 6.36 -16.89 15.50
CA THR A 28 5.37 -17.77 16.17
C THR A 28 3.92 -17.31 15.99
N PHE A 29 3.70 -16.20 15.31
CA PHE A 29 2.36 -15.67 14.99
C PHE A 29 2.09 -15.76 13.49
N THR A 30 0.85 -16.08 13.13
CA THR A 30 0.44 -16.07 11.71
C THR A 30 0.42 -14.64 11.16
N PRO A 31 0.52 -14.48 9.82
CA PRO A 31 0.38 -13.15 9.21
C PRO A 31 -0.89 -12.40 9.65
N THR A 32 -2.04 -13.09 9.70
CA THR A 32 -3.32 -12.55 10.20
C THR A 32 -3.24 -12.08 11.66
N GLN A 33 -2.60 -12.86 12.53
CA GLN A 33 -2.41 -12.47 13.93
C GLN A 33 -1.52 -11.24 14.07
N LEU A 34 -0.47 -11.12 13.25
CA LEU A 34 0.41 -9.95 13.23
C LEU A 34 -0.34 -8.67 12.85
N VAL A 35 -1.26 -8.73 11.88
CA VAL A 35 -2.15 -7.59 11.53
C VAL A 35 -2.97 -7.15 12.74
N SER A 36 -3.59 -8.09 13.45
CA SER A 36 -4.39 -7.80 14.64
C SER A 36 -3.55 -7.19 15.76
N MET A 37 -2.37 -7.76 16.03
CA MET A 37 -1.43 -7.26 17.03
C MET A 37 -0.90 -5.85 16.68
N ALA A 38 -0.56 -5.60 15.42
CA ALA A 38 -0.09 -4.30 14.96
C ALA A 38 -1.16 -3.22 15.16
N LYS A 39 -2.43 -3.56 14.88
CA LYS A 39 -3.58 -2.69 15.14
C LYS A 39 -3.75 -2.39 16.63
N GLU A 40 -3.71 -3.41 17.49
CA GLU A 40 -3.83 -3.26 18.95
C GLU A 40 -2.70 -2.40 19.54
N LYS A 41 -1.50 -2.50 18.97
CA LYS A 41 -0.32 -1.70 19.37
C LYS A 41 -0.29 -0.30 18.76
N GLY A 42 -1.23 0.04 17.90
CA GLY A 42 -1.33 1.35 17.27
C GLY A 42 -0.24 1.62 16.24
N LEU A 43 0.27 0.59 15.58
CA LEU A 43 1.19 0.76 14.45
C LEU A 43 0.44 1.32 13.24
N ALA A 44 1.04 2.28 12.53
CA ALA A 44 0.52 2.76 11.24
C ALA A 44 0.77 1.74 10.12
N ALA A 45 1.92 1.05 10.19
CA ALA A 45 2.32 0.06 9.20
C ALA A 45 3.29 -0.96 9.80
N PHE A 46 3.38 -2.15 9.18
CA PHE A 46 4.50 -3.06 9.37
C PHE A 46 4.90 -3.75 8.07
N ALA A 47 6.18 -4.11 7.95
CA ALA A 47 6.66 -4.94 6.85
C ALA A 47 6.77 -6.40 7.30
N LEU A 48 6.14 -7.30 6.55
CA LEU A 48 6.33 -8.73 6.74
C LEU A 48 7.56 -9.17 5.97
N THR A 49 8.63 -9.54 6.70
CA THR A 49 9.97 -9.76 6.14
C THR A 49 10.48 -11.17 6.44
N ASP A 50 9.64 -12.17 6.26
CA ASP A 50 9.98 -13.57 6.50
C ASP A 50 11.28 -13.99 5.80
N HIS A 51 12.10 -14.82 6.46
CA HIS A 51 13.37 -15.29 5.92
C HIS A 51 13.22 -16.10 4.65
N ASP A 52 13.78 -15.61 3.56
CA ASP A 52 13.80 -16.26 2.23
C ASP A 52 12.40 -16.73 1.79
N SER A 53 11.31 -16.01 2.19
CA SER A 53 9.92 -16.40 1.95
C SER A 53 9.01 -15.19 1.71
N VAL A 54 8.06 -15.36 0.80
CA VAL A 54 6.98 -14.41 0.50
C VAL A 54 5.59 -14.98 0.81
N ASN A 55 5.52 -16.21 1.33
CA ASN A 55 4.28 -16.99 1.46
C ASN A 55 3.24 -16.39 2.43
N GLY A 56 3.62 -15.41 3.24
CA GLY A 56 2.74 -14.75 4.21
C GLY A 56 2.15 -13.42 3.74
N ILE A 57 2.64 -12.87 2.63
CA ILE A 57 2.33 -11.50 2.21
C ILE A 57 0.84 -11.37 1.86
N GLU A 58 0.32 -12.24 0.99
CA GLU A 58 -1.08 -12.23 0.57
C GLU A 58 -2.03 -12.38 1.76
N GLU A 59 -1.78 -13.36 2.66
CA GLU A 59 -2.57 -13.54 3.88
C GLU A 59 -2.60 -12.29 4.76
N ALA A 60 -1.45 -11.62 4.95
CA ALA A 60 -1.38 -10.41 5.75
C ALA A 60 -2.10 -9.23 5.10
N MET A 61 -1.97 -9.07 3.78
CA MET A 61 -2.64 -8.00 3.03
C MET A 61 -4.16 -8.17 3.05
N ASP A 62 -4.66 -9.40 2.82
CA ASP A 62 -6.08 -9.72 2.89
C ASP A 62 -6.66 -9.45 4.29
N ALA A 63 -5.95 -9.88 5.33
CA ALA A 63 -6.35 -9.61 6.71
C ALA A 63 -6.40 -8.11 7.02
N SER A 64 -5.49 -7.30 6.47
CA SER A 64 -5.49 -5.85 6.61
C SER A 64 -6.68 -5.20 5.91
N ILE A 65 -7.01 -5.63 4.69
CA ILE A 65 -8.16 -5.16 3.91
C ILE A 65 -9.47 -5.50 4.63
N ASP A 66 -9.62 -6.72 5.13
CA ASP A 66 -10.82 -7.13 5.86
C ASP A 66 -10.99 -6.37 7.18
N ALA A 67 -9.90 -6.13 7.90
CA ALA A 67 -9.92 -5.30 9.10
C ALA A 67 -10.33 -3.85 8.80
N ALA A 68 -10.01 -3.33 7.62
CA ALA A 68 -10.43 -2.01 7.16
C ALA A 68 -11.92 -1.95 6.80
N LYS A 69 -12.47 -2.98 6.14
CA LYS A 69 -13.91 -3.06 5.79
C LYS A 69 -14.85 -3.07 7.00
N HIS A 70 -14.38 -3.58 8.14
CA HIS A 70 -15.16 -3.65 9.40
C HIS A 70 -14.99 -2.44 10.32
N ALA A 71 -14.13 -1.49 9.95
CA ALA A 71 -13.96 -0.27 10.72
C ALA A 71 -15.10 0.73 10.39
N SER A 72 -15.70 1.36 11.41
CA SER A 72 -16.81 2.31 11.26
C SER A 72 -16.41 3.57 10.48
N ILE A 73 -17.41 4.37 10.05
CA ILE A 73 -17.35 5.57 9.19
C ILE A 73 -16.27 6.61 9.56
N ASP A 74 -15.77 6.63 10.79
CA ASP A 74 -14.58 7.42 11.18
C ASP A 74 -13.26 6.89 10.60
N ALA A 75 -13.33 5.84 9.88
CA ALA A 75 -12.26 5.07 9.28
C ALA A 75 -11.50 5.78 8.13
N ALA A 76 -12.01 6.84 7.53
CA ALA A 76 -11.23 7.71 6.64
C ALA A 76 -10.02 8.34 7.35
N ARG A 77 -9.98 8.27 8.69
CA ARG A 77 -8.88 8.77 9.50
C ARG A 77 -7.84 7.72 9.88
N ASN A 78 -8.19 6.42 9.90
CA ASN A 78 -7.22 5.36 10.23
C ASN A 78 -7.84 3.95 10.08
N THR A 79 -7.91 3.39 8.89
CA THR A 79 -8.74 2.23 8.61
C THR A 79 -8.07 0.88 8.72
N GLY A 80 -6.79 0.83 8.80
CA GLY A 80 -6.06 -0.42 8.92
C GLY A 80 -4.58 -0.17 9.12
N VAL A 81 -3.90 -1.18 9.61
CA VAL A 81 -2.44 -1.21 9.60
C VAL A 81 -2.00 -1.49 8.17
N GLU A 82 -1.17 -0.62 7.58
CA GLU A 82 -0.61 -0.88 6.26
C GLU A 82 0.36 -2.06 6.34
N VAL A 83 0.12 -3.10 5.53
CA VAL A 83 1.06 -4.22 5.36
C VAL A 83 1.96 -3.94 4.17
N ILE A 84 3.28 -3.99 4.41
CA ILE A 84 4.29 -3.73 3.38
C ILE A 84 4.87 -5.08 2.94
N PRO A 85 4.83 -5.41 1.63
CA PRO A 85 5.51 -6.58 1.10
C PRO A 85 7.01 -6.50 1.39
N GLY A 86 7.51 -7.46 2.15
CA GLY A 86 8.90 -7.54 2.57
C GLY A 86 9.44 -8.95 2.49
N ILE A 87 10.75 -9.08 2.49
CA ILE A 87 11.51 -10.33 2.59
C ILE A 87 12.84 -10.02 3.28
N GLU A 88 13.34 -10.94 4.11
CA GLU A 88 14.72 -10.88 4.60
C GLU A 88 15.55 -11.99 3.94
N LEU A 89 16.43 -11.59 3.02
CA LEU A 89 17.33 -12.51 2.33
C LEU A 89 18.56 -12.80 3.18
N SER A 90 18.79 -14.09 3.45
CA SER A 90 19.97 -14.56 4.17
C SER A 90 21.15 -14.68 3.22
N THR A 91 22.20 -13.89 3.44
CA THR A 91 23.42 -13.84 2.61
C THR A 91 24.67 -14.17 3.43
N GLU A 92 25.82 -14.32 2.77
CA GLU A 92 27.10 -14.55 3.45
C GLU A 92 28.17 -13.58 2.94
N TYR A 93 28.85 -12.95 3.87
CA TYR A 93 29.99 -12.08 3.63
C TYR A 93 31.14 -12.43 4.58
N GLU A 94 32.29 -12.87 4.04
CA GLU A 94 33.48 -13.24 4.84
C GLU A 94 33.20 -14.26 5.94
N GLY A 95 32.34 -15.26 5.65
CA GLY A 95 31.96 -16.31 6.59
C GLY A 95 30.96 -15.88 7.65
N LYS A 96 30.38 -14.69 7.55
CA LYS A 96 29.36 -14.15 8.47
C LYS A 96 28.00 -14.08 7.79
N ASP A 97 26.95 -14.35 8.54
CA ASP A 97 25.58 -14.15 8.11
C ASP A 97 25.28 -12.65 8.03
N VAL A 98 25.00 -12.15 6.84
CA VAL A 98 24.59 -10.79 6.56
C VAL A 98 23.20 -10.84 5.94
N HIS A 99 22.28 -10.00 6.41
CA HIS A 99 20.91 -10.01 5.94
C HIS A 99 20.56 -8.75 5.16
N ILE A 100 19.81 -8.94 4.09
CA ILE A 100 19.28 -7.84 3.26
C ILE A 100 17.77 -7.91 3.31
N VAL A 101 17.16 -6.90 3.92
CA VAL A 101 15.71 -6.70 3.87
C VAL A 101 15.36 -6.04 2.54
N GLY A 102 14.41 -6.64 1.82
CA GLY A 102 13.81 -6.07 0.62
C GLY A 102 12.39 -5.60 0.92
N LEU A 103 12.05 -4.38 0.53
CA LEU A 103 10.69 -3.83 0.64
C LEU A 103 10.15 -3.43 -0.73
N TYR A 104 8.81 -3.49 -0.92
CA TYR A 104 8.13 -2.99 -2.13
C TYR A 104 8.61 -3.59 -3.46
N TYR A 105 9.08 -4.83 -3.48
CA TYR A 105 9.41 -5.56 -4.71
C TYR A 105 8.15 -6.21 -5.31
N ASP A 106 8.23 -6.59 -6.58
CA ASP A 106 7.18 -7.35 -7.24
C ASP A 106 7.24 -8.82 -6.82
N TYR A 107 6.49 -9.18 -5.76
CA TYR A 107 6.48 -10.53 -5.21
C TYR A 107 5.62 -11.52 -6.03
N GLU A 108 4.79 -11.02 -6.94
CA GLU A 108 3.94 -11.83 -7.82
C GLU A 108 4.67 -12.22 -9.12
N ASP A 109 5.79 -11.56 -9.44
CA ASP A 109 6.59 -11.88 -10.62
C ASP A 109 7.07 -13.35 -10.58
N PRO A 110 6.76 -14.18 -11.61
CA PRO A 110 7.12 -15.59 -11.62
C PRO A 110 8.64 -15.85 -11.56
N ASP A 111 9.47 -14.97 -12.14
CA ASP A 111 10.93 -15.09 -12.08
C ASP A 111 11.44 -14.79 -10.67
N PHE A 112 10.81 -13.83 -9.98
CA PHE A 112 11.09 -13.55 -8.58
C PHE A 112 10.78 -14.77 -7.70
N GLN A 113 9.56 -15.31 -7.81
CA GLN A 113 9.14 -16.49 -7.05
C GLN A 113 10.01 -17.70 -7.32
N SER A 114 10.37 -17.94 -8.59
CA SER A 114 11.27 -19.03 -8.96
C SER A 114 12.65 -18.92 -8.30
N ALA A 115 13.25 -17.72 -8.30
CA ALA A 115 14.55 -17.48 -7.67
C ALA A 115 14.50 -17.64 -6.13
N VAL A 116 13.43 -17.13 -5.47
CA VAL A 116 13.23 -17.31 -4.03
C VAL A 116 13.07 -18.80 -3.69
N ASN A 117 12.36 -19.56 -4.52
CA ASN A 117 12.24 -21.01 -4.35
C ASN A 117 13.61 -21.71 -4.44
N GLU A 118 14.52 -21.29 -5.34
CA GLU A 118 15.88 -21.84 -5.40
C GLU A 118 16.66 -21.61 -4.11
N PHE A 119 16.58 -20.38 -3.54
CA PHE A 119 17.22 -20.07 -2.25
C PHE A 119 16.66 -20.95 -1.13
N THR A 120 15.35 -21.18 -1.14
CA THR A 120 14.66 -22.03 -0.18
C THR A 120 15.10 -23.50 -0.31
N GLN A 121 15.28 -24.03 -1.53
CA GLN A 121 15.72 -25.41 -1.75
C GLN A 121 17.13 -25.68 -1.18
N GLU A 122 18.05 -24.73 -1.27
CA GLU A 122 19.37 -24.87 -0.63
C GLU A 122 19.26 -24.94 0.91
N ARG A 123 18.32 -24.17 1.48
CA ARG A 123 18.01 -24.25 2.91
C ARG A 123 17.44 -25.61 3.31
N VAL A 124 16.50 -26.13 2.52
CA VAL A 124 15.91 -27.47 2.74
C VAL A 124 17.00 -28.56 2.73
N ARG A 125 17.85 -28.59 1.70
CA ARG A 125 18.95 -29.57 1.60
C ARG A 125 19.90 -29.51 2.80
N ARG A 126 20.25 -28.32 3.26
CA ARG A 126 21.08 -28.11 4.45
C ARG A 126 20.40 -28.65 5.71
N ASN A 127 19.11 -28.32 5.91
CA ASN A 127 18.35 -28.72 7.09
C ASN A 127 18.16 -30.27 7.14
N GLN A 128 17.88 -30.88 6.00
CA GLN A 128 17.82 -32.36 5.89
C GLN A 128 19.12 -33.00 6.34
N LYS A 129 20.28 -32.50 5.89
CA LYS A 129 21.59 -32.98 6.30
C LYS A 129 21.85 -32.79 7.80
N MET A 130 21.42 -31.65 8.37
CA MET A 130 21.54 -31.36 9.80
C MET A 130 20.69 -32.31 10.63
N CYS A 131 19.42 -32.50 10.29
CA CYS A 131 18.53 -33.42 10.99
C CYS A 131 19.05 -34.88 10.88
N ALA A 132 19.51 -35.32 9.71
CA ALA A 132 20.07 -36.64 9.51
C ALA A 132 21.34 -36.88 10.37
N LYS A 133 22.23 -35.85 10.48
CA LYS A 133 23.42 -35.95 11.34
C LYS A 133 23.06 -36.04 12.82
N MET A 134 22.11 -35.24 13.28
CA MET A 134 21.60 -35.30 14.66
C MET A 134 20.94 -36.66 14.95
N ALA A 135 20.12 -37.17 14.02
CA ALA A 135 19.46 -38.49 14.17
C ALA A 135 20.45 -39.63 14.23
N ALA A 136 21.56 -39.59 13.46
CA ALA A 136 22.63 -40.59 13.51
C ALA A 136 23.32 -40.69 14.88
N ASP A 137 23.37 -39.57 15.63
CA ASP A 137 23.92 -39.52 16.99
C ASP A 137 22.82 -39.75 18.06
N GLY A 138 21.63 -40.22 17.67
CA GLY A 138 20.54 -40.60 18.57
C GLY A 138 19.63 -39.46 19.04
N ILE A 139 19.74 -38.28 18.46
CA ILE A 139 18.80 -37.18 18.74
C ILE A 139 17.47 -37.47 18.00
N PRO A 140 16.30 -37.44 18.68
CA PRO A 140 15.03 -37.85 18.09
C PRO A 140 14.45 -36.73 17.19
N ILE A 141 15.01 -36.56 16.00
CA ILE A 141 14.61 -35.53 15.04
C ILE A 141 14.64 -36.07 13.60
N SER A 142 13.69 -35.65 12.78
CA SER A 142 13.77 -35.76 11.31
C SER A 142 13.33 -34.41 10.68
N TYR A 143 13.76 -34.17 9.45
CA TYR A 143 13.34 -32.92 8.74
C TYR A 143 11.83 -32.92 8.54
N GLU A 144 11.24 -34.06 8.18
CA GLU A 144 9.79 -34.19 7.96
C GLU A 144 8.98 -33.93 9.22
N ALA A 145 9.49 -34.27 10.40
CA ALA A 145 8.84 -33.98 11.67
C ALA A 145 8.90 -32.49 12.01
N VAL A 146 10.02 -31.83 11.74
CA VAL A 146 10.15 -30.38 11.89
C VAL A 146 9.23 -29.63 10.91
N GLU A 147 9.18 -30.07 9.66
CA GLU A 147 8.32 -29.47 8.63
C GLU A 147 6.84 -29.65 8.98
N ALA A 148 6.43 -30.85 9.45
CA ALA A 148 5.06 -31.10 9.88
C ALA A 148 4.64 -30.26 11.10
N ALA A 149 5.59 -29.88 11.97
CA ALA A 149 5.36 -28.99 13.09
C ALA A 149 5.27 -27.51 12.68
N ASN A 150 5.71 -27.15 11.45
CA ASN A 150 5.73 -25.79 10.92
C ASN A 150 5.12 -25.75 9.51
N PRO A 151 3.82 -26.00 9.34
CA PRO A 151 3.20 -26.15 8.03
C PRO A 151 3.26 -24.85 7.22
N GLY A 152 3.80 -24.95 5.98
CA GLY A 152 3.93 -23.83 5.07
C GLY A 152 5.07 -22.85 5.38
N ALA A 153 5.92 -23.15 6.39
CA ALA A 153 7.07 -22.34 6.73
C ALA A 153 8.32 -22.73 5.92
N VAL A 154 9.16 -21.75 5.64
CA VAL A 154 10.55 -21.98 5.25
C VAL A 154 11.35 -22.32 6.52
N ILE A 155 11.72 -23.58 6.69
CA ILE A 155 12.37 -24.08 7.91
C ILE A 155 13.75 -23.42 8.10
N THR A 156 13.91 -22.71 9.21
CA THR A 156 15.17 -22.11 9.66
C THR A 156 15.86 -22.99 10.73
N ARG A 157 17.03 -22.58 11.20
CA ARG A 157 17.66 -23.22 12.39
C ARG A 157 16.83 -22.98 13.65
N ALA A 158 16.10 -21.87 13.73
CA ALA A 158 15.25 -21.58 14.88
C ALA A 158 14.06 -22.55 14.97
N ASN A 159 13.46 -22.95 13.83
CA ASN A 159 12.41 -23.98 13.82
C ASN A 159 12.95 -25.35 14.31
N ILE A 160 14.18 -25.71 13.92
CA ILE A 160 14.85 -26.94 14.41
C ILE A 160 15.07 -26.84 15.92
N ALA A 161 15.60 -25.75 16.42
CA ALA A 161 15.80 -25.49 17.85
C ALA A 161 14.47 -25.53 18.62
N ARG A 162 13.43 -24.90 18.06
CA ARG A 162 12.10 -24.89 18.65
C ARG A 162 11.48 -26.28 18.72
N TYR A 163 11.59 -27.08 17.67
CA TYR A 163 11.14 -28.48 17.66
C TYR A 163 11.81 -29.30 18.75
N LEU A 164 13.14 -29.19 18.92
CA LEU A 164 13.86 -29.88 19.97
C LEU A 164 13.45 -29.41 21.39
N TYR A 165 13.14 -28.17 21.56
CA TYR A 165 12.63 -27.60 22.80
C TYR A 165 11.22 -28.11 23.12
N ASP A 166 10.29 -28.04 22.17
CA ASP A 166 8.90 -28.45 22.34
C ASP A 166 8.76 -29.98 22.57
N THR A 167 9.69 -30.75 22.01
CA THR A 167 9.80 -32.20 22.28
C THR A 167 10.56 -32.52 23.59
N HIS A 168 10.92 -31.51 24.38
CA HIS A 168 11.65 -31.64 25.65
C HIS A 168 13.02 -32.28 25.55
N TYR A 169 13.65 -32.26 24.37
CA TYR A 169 15.00 -32.80 24.20
C TYR A 169 16.07 -31.84 24.74
N ILE A 170 15.82 -30.54 24.65
CA ILE A 170 16.70 -29.49 25.17
C ILE A 170 15.96 -28.58 26.18
N SER A 171 16.73 -27.89 27.03
CA SER A 171 16.19 -27.03 28.08
C SER A 171 15.84 -25.61 27.63
N SER A 172 16.43 -25.14 26.50
CA SER A 172 16.18 -23.82 25.93
C SER A 172 16.59 -23.76 24.46
N ILE A 173 16.04 -22.80 23.71
CA ILE A 173 16.44 -22.52 22.34
C ILE A 173 17.91 -22.07 22.29
N ASP A 174 18.36 -21.26 23.25
CA ASP A 174 19.75 -20.83 23.36
C ASP A 174 20.72 -22.02 23.50
N TYR A 175 20.30 -23.07 24.19
CA TYR A 175 21.10 -24.30 24.28
C TYR A 175 21.35 -24.93 22.90
N ALA A 176 20.33 -24.93 22.02
CA ALA A 176 20.51 -25.46 20.67
C ALA A 176 21.59 -24.67 19.90
N PHE A 177 21.52 -23.34 19.95
CA PHE A 177 22.47 -22.49 19.21
C PHE A 177 23.87 -22.51 19.82
N SER A 178 24.01 -22.64 21.15
CA SER A 178 25.32 -22.66 21.81
C SER A 178 26.02 -24.02 21.80
N HIS A 179 25.26 -25.11 21.63
CA HIS A 179 25.83 -26.47 21.78
C HIS A 179 25.59 -27.43 20.61
N LEU A 180 24.55 -27.19 19.77
CA LEU A 180 24.15 -28.16 18.75
C LEU A 180 24.30 -27.63 17.32
N ILE A 181 23.65 -26.49 17.00
CA ILE A 181 23.42 -26.06 15.62
C ILE A 181 23.97 -24.65 15.30
N GLY A 182 24.60 -23.98 16.27
CA GLY A 182 25.32 -22.72 16.03
C GLY A 182 26.55 -22.92 15.15
N ASP A 183 27.13 -21.86 14.62
CA ASP A 183 28.14 -21.89 13.54
C ASP A 183 29.42 -22.67 13.89
N THR A 184 29.75 -22.77 15.16
CA THR A 184 30.91 -23.58 15.66
C THR A 184 30.51 -24.89 16.29
N CYS A 185 29.22 -25.28 16.23
CA CYS A 185 28.68 -26.43 16.93
C CYS A 185 28.74 -27.71 16.09
N PRO A 186 28.66 -28.91 16.74
CA PRO A 186 28.88 -30.19 16.08
C PRO A 186 27.97 -30.51 14.92
N TYR A 187 26.72 -30.06 14.95
CA TYR A 187 25.73 -30.36 13.90
C TYR A 187 25.58 -29.23 12.88
N PHE A 188 26.34 -28.16 12.99
CA PHE A 188 26.36 -27.14 11.98
C PHE A 188 26.74 -27.67 10.60
N ILE A 189 25.96 -27.31 9.59
CA ILE A 189 26.27 -27.59 8.19
C ILE A 189 26.17 -26.24 7.45
N PRO A 190 27.26 -25.76 6.86
CA PRO A 190 27.23 -24.58 6.03
C PRO A 190 26.34 -24.83 4.80
N ARG A 191 25.69 -23.77 4.33
CA ARG A 191 25.02 -23.77 3.02
C ARG A 191 25.69 -22.75 2.11
N GLU A 192 25.65 -23.00 0.83
CA GLU A 192 25.95 -21.94 -0.12
C GLU A 192 24.87 -20.86 -0.03
N LYS A 193 25.28 -19.68 0.32
CA LYS A 193 24.43 -18.49 0.33
C LYS A 193 24.85 -17.56 -0.79
N ILE A 194 23.89 -16.80 -1.28
CA ILE A 194 24.24 -15.69 -2.20
C ILE A 194 25.03 -14.63 -1.44
N SER A 195 25.87 -13.89 -2.16
CA SER A 195 26.53 -12.73 -1.56
C SER A 195 25.51 -11.58 -1.33
N PRO A 196 25.77 -10.66 -0.38
CA PRO A 196 24.91 -9.52 -0.17
C PRO A 196 24.73 -8.66 -1.43
N GLU A 197 25.78 -8.54 -2.28
CA GLU A 197 25.69 -7.82 -3.55
C GLU A 197 24.71 -8.47 -4.53
N LYS A 198 24.67 -9.80 -4.59
CA LYS A 198 23.69 -10.53 -5.42
C LYS A 198 22.27 -10.32 -4.91
N ALA A 199 22.07 -10.35 -3.57
CA ALA A 199 20.77 -10.09 -2.96
C ALA A 199 20.28 -8.67 -3.26
N VAL A 200 21.13 -7.66 -3.11
CA VAL A 200 20.82 -6.27 -3.47
C VAL A 200 20.44 -6.15 -4.96
N SER A 201 21.26 -6.69 -5.85
CA SER A 201 21.00 -6.65 -7.30
C SER A 201 19.72 -7.38 -7.68
N PHE A 202 19.45 -8.52 -7.04
CA PHE A 202 18.21 -9.28 -7.19
C PHE A 202 16.98 -8.45 -6.82
N LEU A 203 16.95 -7.88 -5.62
CA LEU A 203 15.84 -7.03 -5.18
C LEU A 203 15.63 -5.81 -6.09
N ARG A 204 16.73 -5.17 -6.53
CA ARG A 204 16.68 -4.04 -7.46
C ARG A 204 16.07 -4.40 -8.82
N ARG A 205 16.38 -5.59 -9.34
CA ARG A 205 15.82 -6.09 -10.61
C ARG A 205 14.30 -6.13 -10.60
N PHE A 206 13.69 -6.47 -9.46
CA PHE A 206 12.24 -6.54 -9.28
C PHE A 206 11.65 -5.28 -8.61
N GLY A 207 12.33 -4.14 -8.77
CA GLY A 207 11.84 -2.84 -8.31
C GLY A 207 11.84 -2.65 -6.79
N GLY A 208 12.48 -3.54 -6.03
CA GLY A 208 12.55 -3.48 -4.57
C GLY A 208 13.51 -2.43 -4.03
N ILE A 209 13.34 -2.13 -2.77
CA ILE A 209 14.19 -1.26 -1.95
C ILE A 209 15.04 -2.14 -1.03
N PRO A 210 16.32 -2.45 -1.38
CA PRO A 210 17.20 -3.24 -0.54
C PRO A 210 17.77 -2.41 0.61
N ILE A 211 17.72 -2.97 1.82
CA ILE A 211 18.11 -2.35 3.08
C ILE A 211 19.06 -3.31 3.80
N LEU A 212 20.22 -2.84 4.26
CA LEU A 212 21.11 -3.62 5.12
C LEU A 212 20.48 -3.72 6.51
N ALA A 213 20.12 -4.94 6.93
CA ALA A 213 19.50 -5.22 8.22
C ALA A 213 20.53 -5.19 9.36
N HIS A 214 20.13 -4.86 10.59
CA HIS A 214 20.88 -4.94 11.86
C HIS A 214 22.42 -4.94 11.73
N PRO A 215 23.05 -3.86 11.19
CA PRO A 215 24.43 -3.85 10.68
C PRO A 215 25.51 -4.14 11.72
N PHE A 216 25.23 -3.93 13.01
CA PHE A 216 26.23 -4.17 14.08
C PHE A 216 26.21 -5.61 14.59
N GLU A 217 25.16 -6.40 14.33
CA GLU A 217 25.11 -7.83 14.70
C GLU A 217 26.14 -8.67 13.94
N TYR A 218 26.69 -8.18 12.84
CA TYR A 218 27.72 -8.88 12.07
C TYR A 218 29.13 -8.83 12.68
N HIS A 219 29.37 -7.94 13.64
CA HIS A 219 30.65 -7.75 14.30
C HIS A 219 31.83 -7.60 13.32
N LEU A 220 31.63 -6.83 12.24
CA LEU A 220 32.66 -6.56 11.23
C LEU A 220 33.66 -5.47 11.66
N GLY A 221 33.35 -4.73 12.73
CA GLY A 221 34.07 -3.51 13.09
C GLY A 221 33.78 -2.37 12.12
N ASP A 222 34.35 -1.19 12.38
CA ASP A 222 34.02 0.02 11.62
C ASP A 222 34.52 -0.04 10.18
N GLU A 223 35.77 -0.48 9.98
CA GLU A 223 36.37 -0.58 8.65
C GLU A 223 35.68 -1.65 7.80
N GLY A 224 35.36 -2.82 8.39
CA GLY A 224 34.67 -3.89 7.67
C GLY A 224 33.25 -3.53 7.27
N LEU A 225 32.49 -2.87 8.16
CA LEU A 225 31.15 -2.37 7.85
C LEU A 225 31.19 -1.27 6.76
N ASP A 226 32.15 -0.37 6.84
CA ASP A 226 32.34 0.70 5.86
C ASP A 226 32.67 0.11 4.46
N LEU A 227 33.52 -0.90 4.39
CA LEU A 227 33.86 -1.60 3.14
C LEU A 227 32.64 -2.34 2.57
N LEU A 228 31.88 -3.03 3.43
CA LEU A 228 30.63 -3.70 3.02
C LEU A 228 29.65 -2.69 2.40
N LEU A 229 29.39 -1.56 3.09
CA LEU A 229 28.49 -0.52 2.62
C LEU A 229 28.93 0.08 1.28
N GLN A 230 30.24 0.31 1.07
CA GLN A 230 30.74 0.77 -0.22
C GLN A 230 30.42 -0.21 -1.35
N ARG A 231 30.67 -1.51 -1.13
CA ARG A 231 30.37 -2.56 -2.10
C ARG A 231 28.88 -2.66 -2.40
N LEU A 232 28.04 -2.64 -1.37
CA LEU A 232 26.59 -2.75 -1.52
C LEU A 232 25.99 -1.50 -2.20
N LYS A 233 26.47 -0.30 -1.86
CA LYS A 233 26.03 0.94 -2.53
C LYS A 233 26.36 0.91 -4.03
N ALA A 234 27.51 0.38 -4.41
CA ALA A 234 27.92 0.25 -5.80
C ALA A 234 26.99 -0.63 -6.65
N VAL A 235 26.28 -1.57 -6.03
CA VAL A 235 25.29 -2.45 -6.69
C VAL A 235 23.84 -2.08 -6.42
N GLY A 236 23.59 -0.93 -5.78
CA GLY A 236 22.27 -0.34 -5.64
C GLY A 236 21.59 -0.51 -4.28
N LEU A 237 22.34 -0.73 -3.18
CA LEU A 237 21.79 -0.64 -1.82
C LEU A 237 21.14 0.74 -1.64
N MET A 238 19.90 0.74 -1.10
CA MET A 238 19.13 1.96 -0.93
C MET A 238 18.94 2.37 0.52
N GLY A 239 19.02 1.44 1.48
CA GLY A 239 18.78 1.74 2.89
C GLY A 239 19.66 0.96 3.85
N ILE A 240 19.59 1.37 5.12
CA ILE A 240 20.24 0.72 6.26
C ILE A 240 19.32 0.79 7.46
N GLU A 241 19.24 -0.27 8.28
CA GLU A 241 18.55 -0.22 9.57
C GLU A 241 19.32 0.65 10.55
N VAL A 242 18.69 1.77 10.90
CA VAL A 242 19.19 2.72 11.91
C VAL A 242 18.56 2.42 13.27
N TYR A 243 17.24 2.23 13.28
CA TYR A 243 16.46 1.94 14.48
C TYR A 243 16.24 0.44 14.60
N TYR A 244 17.05 -0.22 15.40
CA TYR A 244 16.96 -1.65 15.66
C TYR A 244 16.87 -1.94 17.16
N CYS A 245 16.12 -2.95 17.55
CA CYS A 245 15.76 -3.23 18.94
C CYS A 245 16.96 -3.47 19.89
N LYS A 246 18.14 -3.83 19.36
CA LYS A 246 19.37 -4.05 20.15
C LYS A 246 20.40 -2.93 20.00
N HIS A 247 20.18 -1.97 19.12
CA HIS A 247 21.13 -0.87 18.98
C HIS A 247 21.16 -0.03 20.25
N SER A 248 22.36 0.25 20.73
CA SER A 248 22.56 1.31 21.70
C SER A 248 22.31 2.69 21.08
N PRO A 249 22.11 3.73 21.88
CA PRO A 249 22.01 5.10 21.36
C PRO A 249 23.21 5.48 20.47
N GLU A 250 24.43 5.09 20.84
CA GLU A 250 25.65 5.34 20.08
C GLU A 250 25.67 4.59 18.74
N GLU A 251 25.18 3.34 18.72
CA GLU A 251 25.03 2.57 17.46
C GLU A 251 23.96 3.17 16.55
N THR A 252 22.85 3.66 17.11
CA THR A 252 21.81 4.37 16.36
C THR A 252 22.37 5.66 15.72
N GLU A 253 23.11 6.47 16.47
CA GLU A 253 23.77 7.66 15.92
C GLU A 253 24.79 7.31 14.83
N LYS A 254 25.57 6.25 15.02
CA LYS A 254 26.54 5.76 14.06
C LYS A 254 25.86 5.23 12.79
N ALA A 255 24.79 4.45 12.90
CA ALA A 255 24.01 3.99 11.75
C ALA A 255 23.42 5.16 10.96
N MET A 256 22.91 6.19 11.66
CA MET A 256 22.42 7.41 11.01
C MET A 256 23.55 8.19 10.30
N ALA A 257 24.74 8.24 10.88
CA ALA A 257 25.89 8.85 10.22
C ALA A 257 26.32 8.09 8.97
N LEU A 258 26.28 6.74 9.00
CA LEU A 258 26.52 5.88 7.84
C LEU A 258 25.44 6.06 6.77
N ALA A 259 24.15 6.12 7.16
CA ALA A 259 23.06 6.41 6.24
C ALA A 259 23.31 7.73 5.48
N LYS A 260 23.68 8.78 6.20
CA LYS A 260 24.00 10.09 5.60
C LYS A 260 25.27 10.03 4.73
N LYS A 261 26.34 9.34 5.18
CA LYS A 261 27.61 9.22 4.43
C LYS A 261 27.42 8.57 3.08
N TYR A 262 26.58 7.53 3.02
CA TYR A 262 26.36 6.74 1.82
C TYR A 262 25.07 7.11 1.07
N ASP A 263 24.39 8.18 1.47
CA ASP A 263 23.10 8.57 0.89
C ASP A 263 22.13 7.37 0.86
N LEU A 264 21.90 6.77 2.02
CA LEU A 264 21.01 5.64 2.24
C LEU A 264 19.77 6.09 3.02
N LEU A 265 18.64 5.48 2.71
CA LEU A 265 17.40 5.65 3.45
C LEU A 265 17.54 5.05 4.85
N PRO A 266 17.28 5.79 5.91
CA PRO A 266 17.17 5.20 7.23
C PRO A 266 15.91 4.33 7.31
N SER A 267 16.05 3.13 7.88
CA SER A 267 14.98 2.19 8.16
C SER A 267 15.05 1.76 9.62
N GLY A 268 14.13 0.89 10.03
CA GLY A 268 14.17 0.29 11.35
C GLY A 268 13.02 -0.68 11.60
N GLY A 269 13.23 -1.58 12.55
CA GLY A 269 12.25 -2.57 12.95
C GLY A 269 12.65 -3.31 14.21
N SER A 270 11.69 -4.04 14.75
CA SER A 270 11.90 -4.83 15.98
C SER A 270 12.59 -6.16 15.72
N ASP A 271 12.56 -6.65 14.49
CA ASP A 271 12.97 -8.02 14.17
C ASP A 271 12.18 -9.04 15.03
N PHE A 272 10.86 -8.80 15.12
CA PHE A 272 9.93 -9.54 15.96
C PHE A 272 9.75 -10.98 15.48
N HIS A 273 9.93 -11.95 16.39
CA HIS A 273 9.77 -13.37 16.13
C HIS A 273 8.77 -14.04 17.10
N GLY A 274 7.99 -13.23 17.82
CA GLY A 274 7.08 -13.73 18.84
C GLY A 274 7.82 -14.40 20.01
N THR A 275 7.32 -15.54 20.45
CA THR A 275 7.86 -16.24 21.63
C THR A 275 9.26 -16.84 21.40
N ASN A 276 9.77 -16.84 20.16
CA ASN A 276 11.16 -17.29 19.88
C ASN A 276 12.21 -16.26 20.32
N LYS A 277 11.82 -14.98 20.50
CA LYS A 277 12.65 -13.93 21.13
C LYS A 277 11.91 -13.38 22.35
N PRO A 278 12.00 -14.02 23.53
CA PRO A 278 11.25 -13.60 24.73
C PRO A 278 11.57 -12.17 25.15
N GLY A 279 10.53 -11.39 25.49
CA GLY A 279 10.65 -9.99 25.89
C GLY A 279 10.80 -9.00 24.74
N LEU A 280 10.87 -9.48 23.51
CA LEU A 280 10.84 -8.64 22.30
C LEU A 280 9.38 -8.44 21.87
N GLU A 281 8.97 -7.19 21.74
CA GLU A 281 7.60 -6.81 21.41
C GLU A 281 7.53 -6.17 20.02
N LEU A 282 6.47 -6.49 19.27
CA LEU A 282 6.16 -5.87 17.99
C LEU A 282 6.08 -4.35 18.13
N GLY A 283 6.80 -3.60 17.28
CA GLY A 283 6.78 -2.14 17.22
C GLY A 283 7.63 -1.43 18.28
N THR A 284 7.86 -2.04 19.43
CA THR A 284 8.59 -1.40 20.55
C THR A 284 9.89 -2.11 20.93
N GLY A 285 10.19 -3.23 20.31
CA GLY A 285 11.40 -3.99 20.63
C GLY A 285 11.44 -4.40 22.10
N TYR A 286 12.51 -4.11 22.79
CA TYR A 286 12.64 -4.29 24.25
C TYR A 286 12.07 -3.10 25.04
N GLY A 287 11.12 -2.35 24.49
CA GLY A 287 10.39 -1.25 25.16
C GLY A 287 10.94 0.14 24.90
N HIS A 288 11.97 0.30 24.08
CA HIS A 288 12.59 1.60 23.77
C HIS A 288 12.65 1.91 22.26
N LEU A 289 12.24 1.00 21.41
CA LEU A 289 12.22 1.22 19.97
C LEU A 289 11.04 2.11 19.57
N PHE A 290 11.32 3.10 18.74
CA PHE A 290 10.32 3.90 18.05
C PHE A 290 10.80 4.19 16.64
N VAL A 291 10.14 3.63 15.64
CA VAL A 291 10.42 3.87 14.22
C VAL A 291 9.32 4.78 13.67
N PRO A 292 9.61 6.06 13.40
CA PRO A 292 8.57 7.00 12.96
C PRO A 292 8.11 6.72 11.53
N TYR A 293 6.83 6.92 11.25
CA TYR A 293 6.24 6.78 9.90
C TYR A 293 6.97 7.63 8.84
N SER A 294 7.60 8.73 9.22
CA SER A 294 8.37 9.58 8.30
C SER A 294 9.49 8.84 7.57
N LEU A 295 10.06 7.78 8.17
CA LEU A 295 11.05 6.92 7.51
C LEU A 295 10.41 6.10 6.41
N LEU A 296 9.25 5.48 6.70
CA LEU A 296 8.47 4.77 5.69
C LEU A 296 8.06 5.71 4.55
N ALA A 297 7.64 6.94 4.87
CA ALA A 297 7.33 7.94 3.84
C ALA A 297 8.55 8.24 2.95
N GLY A 298 9.76 8.29 3.50
CA GLY A 298 11.00 8.41 2.75
C GLY A 298 11.24 7.23 1.80
N ILE A 299 11.01 6.02 2.29
CA ILE A 299 11.11 4.77 1.49
C ILE A 299 10.09 4.78 0.34
N LYS A 300 8.84 5.18 0.61
CA LYS A 300 7.79 5.32 -0.41
C LYS A 300 8.18 6.34 -1.49
N ARG A 301 8.66 7.52 -1.10
CA ARG A 301 9.15 8.53 -2.06
C ARG A 301 10.24 7.94 -2.96
N ALA A 302 11.22 7.27 -2.40
CA ALA A 302 12.27 6.62 -3.16
C ALA A 302 11.74 5.54 -4.11
N LYS A 303 10.74 4.76 -3.69
CA LYS A 303 10.05 3.77 -4.53
C LYS A 303 9.38 4.42 -5.75
N HIS A 304 8.78 5.58 -5.57
CA HIS A 304 8.02 6.28 -6.61
C HIS A 304 8.83 7.37 -7.32
N GLY A 305 10.13 7.50 -7.05
CA GLY A 305 10.98 8.51 -7.69
C GLY A 305 10.65 9.95 -7.32
N ILE A 306 9.98 10.17 -6.18
CA ILE A 306 9.66 11.51 -5.67
C ILE A 306 10.94 12.14 -5.08
N PRO A 307 11.30 13.38 -5.50
CA PRO A 307 12.62 13.94 -5.19
C PRO A 307 12.94 14.05 -3.70
N ASP A 308 12.04 14.67 -2.93
CA ASP A 308 12.27 14.92 -1.50
C ASP A 308 10.97 15.17 -0.71
N GLU A 309 11.11 15.45 0.58
CA GLU A 309 10.00 15.71 1.49
C GLU A 309 9.30 17.07 1.29
N THR A 310 9.87 17.96 0.50
CA THR A 310 9.30 19.29 0.18
C THR A 310 8.50 19.29 -1.11
N THR A 311 8.55 18.20 -1.88
CA THR A 311 7.78 18.01 -3.11
C THR A 311 6.30 18.21 -2.84
N LYS A 312 5.65 19.03 -3.67
CA LYS A 312 4.22 19.32 -3.57
C LYS A 312 3.43 18.53 -4.59
N ILE A 313 2.18 18.25 -4.24
CA ILE A 313 1.22 17.61 -5.13
C ILE A 313 -0.02 18.48 -5.28
N PHE A 314 -0.42 18.76 -6.52
CA PHE A 314 -1.56 19.62 -6.83
C PHE A 314 -2.71 18.83 -7.40
N PHE A 315 -3.80 18.70 -6.64
CA PHE A 315 -5.08 18.15 -7.06
C PHE A 315 -5.97 19.25 -7.61
N CYS A 316 -6.39 19.12 -8.84
CA CYS A 316 -7.21 20.12 -9.50
C CYS A 316 -8.44 19.48 -10.12
N ASP A 317 -9.63 20.00 -9.79
CA ASP A 317 -10.84 19.71 -10.55
C ASP A 317 -10.75 20.34 -11.95
N PHE A 318 -11.54 19.80 -12.89
CA PHE A 318 -11.55 20.31 -14.26
C PHE A 318 -12.70 21.29 -14.52
N ASP A 319 -13.94 20.84 -14.27
CA ASP A 319 -15.15 21.53 -14.72
C ASP A 319 -15.49 22.73 -13.81
N GLY A 320 -15.20 23.94 -14.24
CA GLY A 320 -15.37 25.15 -13.44
C GLY A 320 -14.10 25.61 -12.71
N THR A 321 -13.05 24.77 -12.69
CA THR A 321 -11.80 25.05 -12.01
C THR A 321 -10.63 25.20 -12.97
N LEU A 322 -10.09 24.11 -13.53
CA LEU A 322 -8.97 24.15 -14.47
C LEU A 322 -9.44 24.55 -15.88
N GLY A 323 -10.61 24.06 -16.27
CA GLY A 323 -11.18 24.24 -17.59
C GLY A 323 -11.87 25.58 -17.77
N THR A 324 -11.65 26.23 -18.92
CA THR A 324 -12.43 27.39 -19.36
C THR A 324 -13.86 26.98 -19.72
N SER A 325 -14.75 27.98 -19.97
CA SER A 325 -16.10 27.71 -20.49
C SER A 325 -16.13 26.97 -21.83
N LYS A 326 -15.01 26.97 -22.57
CA LYS A 326 -14.82 26.19 -23.82
C LYS A 326 -14.28 24.78 -23.57
N LYS A 327 -14.14 24.38 -22.32
CA LYS A 327 -13.55 23.10 -21.91
C LYS A 327 -12.10 22.92 -22.41
N ASP A 328 -11.33 24.01 -22.39
CA ASP A 328 -9.92 24.07 -22.72
C ASP A 328 -9.15 24.70 -21.57
N ILE A 329 -7.81 24.68 -21.60
CA ILE A 329 -6.94 25.30 -20.58
C ILE A 329 -6.37 26.59 -21.15
N SER A 330 -6.43 27.70 -20.37
CA SER A 330 -5.85 28.96 -20.79
C SER A 330 -4.33 28.87 -20.93
N PRO A 331 -3.70 29.63 -21.85
CA PRO A 331 -2.22 29.65 -21.97
C PRO A 331 -1.52 29.99 -20.64
N ALA A 332 -2.08 30.95 -19.88
CA ALA A 332 -1.50 31.32 -18.58
C ALA A 332 -1.59 30.19 -17.54
N THR A 333 -2.72 29.46 -17.52
CA THR A 333 -2.87 28.28 -16.65
C THR A 333 -1.87 27.18 -17.03
N ARG A 334 -1.67 26.96 -18.33
CA ARG A 334 -0.69 26.00 -18.83
C ARG A 334 0.74 26.36 -18.40
N GLU A 335 1.13 27.61 -18.61
CA GLU A 335 2.45 28.11 -18.21
C GLU A 335 2.68 27.95 -16.69
N ALA A 336 1.63 28.20 -15.89
CA ALA A 336 1.70 28.01 -14.44
C ALA A 336 1.89 26.53 -14.06
N LEU A 337 1.15 25.61 -14.71
CA LEU A 337 1.31 24.17 -14.50
C LEU A 337 2.71 23.68 -14.93
N ASP A 338 3.19 24.12 -16.10
CA ASP A 338 4.53 23.77 -16.60
C ASP A 338 5.61 24.25 -15.62
N SER A 339 5.49 25.48 -15.12
CA SER A 339 6.39 26.01 -14.09
C SER A 339 6.31 25.24 -12.77
N PHE A 340 5.10 24.81 -12.37
CA PHE A 340 4.89 24.06 -11.13
C PHE A 340 5.49 22.66 -11.21
N VAL A 341 5.30 21.96 -12.33
CA VAL A 341 5.77 20.57 -12.49
C VAL A 341 7.23 20.57 -12.96
N TYR A 342 7.52 21.06 -14.17
CA TYR A 342 8.88 20.98 -14.72
C TYR A 342 9.88 21.90 -14.03
N GLY A 343 9.41 23.11 -13.63
CA GLY A 343 10.29 24.09 -13.01
C GLY A 343 10.64 23.81 -11.55
N ARG A 344 9.79 23.05 -10.84
CA ARG A 344 9.95 22.81 -9.39
C ARG A 344 9.92 21.32 -8.99
N GLY A 345 9.75 20.41 -9.93
CA GLY A 345 9.67 18.97 -9.65
C GLY A 345 8.45 18.53 -8.83
N ASN A 346 7.34 19.29 -8.90
CA ASN A 346 6.11 18.98 -8.19
C ASN A 346 5.20 18.07 -9.03
N LEU A 347 4.16 17.50 -8.41
CA LEU A 347 3.24 16.57 -9.04
C LEU A 347 1.90 17.22 -9.35
N PHE A 348 1.26 16.73 -10.41
CA PHE A 348 -0.07 17.17 -10.81
C PHE A 348 -1.05 15.99 -10.86
N VAL A 349 -2.27 16.22 -10.33
CA VAL A 349 -3.38 15.26 -10.33
C VAL A 349 -4.61 15.94 -10.90
N LEU A 350 -5.16 15.37 -11.97
CA LEU A 350 -6.47 15.77 -12.49
C LEU A 350 -7.55 14.96 -11.76
N SER A 351 -8.38 15.61 -10.95
CA SER A 351 -9.41 14.98 -10.13
C SER A 351 -10.81 15.34 -10.61
N SER A 352 -11.63 14.34 -10.92
CA SER A 352 -12.95 14.55 -11.50
C SER A 352 -14.00 13.55 -11.02
N GLY A 353 -15.27 13.94 -11.01
CA GLY A 353 -16.41 13.03 -10.84
C GLY A 353 -16.72 12.18 -12.08
N ARG A 354 -16.06 12.44 -13.21
CA ARG A 354 -16.24 11.72 -14.48
C ARG A 354 -15.71 10.30 -14.42
N ALA A 355 -16.21 9.44 -15.31
CA ALA A 355 -15.64 8.11 -15.54
C ALA A 355 -14.15 8.21 -15.93
N MET A 356 -13.32 7.23 -15.51
CA MET A 356 -11.88 7.25 -15.75
C MET A 356 -11.54 7.34 -17.24
N SER A 357 -12.28 6.64 -18.11
CA SER A 357 -12.09 6.71 -19.56
C SER A 357 -12.31 8.12 -20.13
N ASP A 358 -13.30 8.88 -19.58
CA ASP A 358 -13.53 10.27 -19.97
C ASP A 358 -12.43 11.20 -19.42
N VAL A 359 -11.92 10.94 -18.20
CA VAL A 359 -10.79 11.69 -17.63
C VAL A 359 -9.51 11.49 -18.45
N LYS A 360 -9.23 10.24 -18.88
CA LYS A 360 -8.10 9.92 -19.77
C LYS A 360 -8.22 10.66 -21.11
N SER A 361 -9.37 10.54 -21.77
CA SER A 361 -9.64 11.24 -23.03
C SER A 361 -9.55 12.77 -22.90
N LEU A 362 -9.94 13.30 -21.74
CA LEU A 362 -9.82 14.73 -21.42
C LEU A 362 -8.35 15.14 -21.29
N ALA A 363 -7.55 14.37 -20.55
CA ALA A 363 -6.12 14.65 -20.37
C ALA A 363 -5.38 14.61 -21.71
N GLU A 364 -5.65 13.61 -22.58
CA GLU A 364 -5.08 13.49 -23.92
C GLU A 364 -5.47 14.69 -24.80
N ARG A 365 -6.76 15.03 -24.88
CA ARG A 365 -7.26 16.17 -25.66
C ARG A 365 -6.64 17.48 -25.23
N LEU A 366 -6.45 17.66 -23.94
CA LEU A 366 -5.81 18.84 -23.35
C LEU A 366 -4.29 18.77 -23.40
N ARG A 367 -3.70 17.68 -23.88
CA ARG A 367 -2.24 17.44 -23.89
C ARG A 367 -1.62 17.66 -22.52
N LEU A 368 -2.29 17.13 -21.48
CA LEU A 368 -1.74 17.05 -20.13
C LEU A 368 -0.90 15.77 -20.05
N SER A 369 0.41 15.94 -20.07
CA SER A 369 1.37 14.84 -19.93
C SER A 369 2.55 15.37 -19.12
N TYR A 370 2.55 15.07 -17.83
CA TYR A 370 3.59 15.47 -16.89
C TYR A 370 4.23 14.25 -16.25
N PRO A 371 5.53 14.29 -15.91
CA PRO A 371 6.14 13.24 -15.10
C PRO A 371 5.38 13.04 -13.79
N HIS A 372 5.17 11.80 -13.40
CA HIS A 372 4.41 11.42 -12.18
C HIS A 372 3.02 12.08 -12.12
N MET A 373 2.33 12.14 -13.25
CA MET A 373 0.96 12.59 -13.31
C MET A 373 0.01 11.46 -12.93
N PHE A 374 -1.00 11.80 -12.13
CA PHE A 374 -2.07 10.87 -11.78
C PHE A 374 -3.43 11.41 -12.21
N LEU A 375 -4.37 10.50 -12.47
CA LEU A 375 -5.77 10.81 -12.69
C LEU A 375 -6.60 10.22 -11.56
N SER A 376 -7.60 10.98 -11.11
CA SER A 376 -8.59 10.55 -10.12
C SER A 376 -9.97 10.68 -10.75
N GLY A 377 -10.61 9.54 -11.03
CA GLY A 377 -11.94 9.44 -11.62
C GLY A 377 -13.01 9.01 -10.62
N TYR A 378 -14.28 9.09 -11.03
CA TYR A 378 -15.44 8.66 -10.22
C TYR A 378 -15.43 9.24 -8.80
N ASN A 379 -15.16 10.55 -8.66
CA ASN A 379 -15.01 11.22 -7.36
C ASN A 379 -13.92 10.62 -6.46
N GLY A 380 -12.92 9.96 -7.03
CA GLY A 380 -11.83 9.32 -6.28
C GLY A 380 -12.00 7.82 -6.05
N ALA A 381 -13.04 7.20 -6.62
CA ALA A 381 -13.18 5.74 -6.57
C ALA A 381 -12.14 5.00 -7.41
N GLU A 382 -11.49 5.69 -8.36
CA GLU A 382 -10.44 5.11 -9.19
C GLU A 382 -9.25 6.05 -9.32
N LEU A 383 -8.03 5.52 -9.14
CA LEU A 383 -6.76 6.23 -9.36
C LEU A 383 -5.93 5.53 -10.43
N TYR A 384 -5.39 6.33 -11.35
CA TYR A 384 -4.61 5.87 -12.49
C TYR A 384 -3.25 6.57 -12.52
N ASP A 385 -2.19 5.79 -12.69
CA ASP A 385 -0.81 6.25 -12.88
C ASP A 385 -0.53 6.42 -14.37
N CYS A 386 -0.26 7.66 -14.80
CA CYS A 386 -0.02 7.95 -16.22
C CYS A 386 1.35 7.46 -16.72
N ASP A 387 2.35 7.36 -15.86
CA ASP A 387 3.69 6.89 -16.24
C ASP A 387 3.72 5.36 -16.44
N ARG A 388 2.92 4.63 -15.62
CA ARG A 388 2.82 3.17 -15.70
C ARG A 388 1.68 2.69 -16.59
N GLU A 389 0.79 3.60 -16.98
CA GLU A 389 -0.43 3.30 -17.74
C GLU A 389 -1.33 2.27 -17.06
N GLU A 390 -1.40 2.29 -15.71
CA GLU A 390 -2.17 1.33 -14.93
C GLU A 390 -3.10 1.97 -13.91
N THR A 391 -4.26 1.33 -13.67
CA THR A 391 -5.11 1.60 -12.51
C THR A 391 -4.56 0.84 -11.32
N PHE A 392 -4.18 1.56 -10.25
CA PHE A 392 -3.57 0.98 -9.05
C PHE A 392 -4.46 1.06 -7.80
N PHE A 393 -5.61 1.71 -7.91
CA PHE A 393 -6.61 1.78 -6.84
C PHE A 393 -8.00 1.82 -7.43
N ARG A 394 -8.91 0.99 -6.88
CA ARG A 394 -10.34 1.00 -7.17
C ARG A 394 -11.15 0.71 -5.92
N GLU A 395 -12.25 1.44 -5.78
CA GLU A 395 -13.31 1.15 -4.82
C GLU A 395 -14.61 0.98 -5.59
N THR A 396 -15.37 -0.08 -5.31
CA THR A 396 -16.48 -0.51 -6.14
C THR A 396 -17.77 -0.65 -5.36
N LEU A 397 -18.90 -0.57 -6.06
CA LEU A 397 -20.21 -0.96 -5.58
C LEU A 397 -20.40 -2.45 -5.84
N SER A 398 -20.73 -3.23 -4.81
CA SER A 398 -21.00 -4.65 -5.01
C SER A 398 -22.15 -4.87 -6.01
N PHE A 399 -22.15 -5.97 -6.74
CA PHE A 399 -23.24 -6.32 -7.65
C PHE A 399 -24.60 -6.33 -6.94
N LYS A 400 -24.66 -6.67 -5.65
CA LYS A 400 -25.86 -6.59 -4.84
C LYS A 400 -26.36 -5.15 -4.68
N MET A 401 -25.47 -4.20 -4.49
CA MET A 401 -25.80 -2.77 -4.40
C MET A 401 -26.33 -2.27 -5.74
N VAL A 402 -25.65 -2.61 -6.85
CA VAL A 402 -26.07 -2.24 -8.21
C VAL A 402 -27.47 -2.77 -8.49
N LYS A 403 -27.70 -4.06 -8.29
CA LYS A 403 -29.01 -4.72 -8.47
C LYS A 403 -30.11 -4.01 -7.68
N THR A 404 -29.85 -3.68 -6.42
CA THR A 404 -30.86 -3.02 -5.56
C THR A 404 -31.11 -1.58 -6.04
N ALA A 405 -30.07 -0.83 -6.43
CA ALA A 405 -30.21 0.52 -6.95
C ALA A 405 -31.06 0.56 -8.23
N PHE A 406 -30.83 -0.36 -9.19
CA PHE A 406 -31.64 -0.47 -10.40
C PHE A 406 -33.10 -0.84 -10.10
N ALA A 407 -33.35 -1.81 -9.21
CA ALA A 407 -34.69 -2.20 -8.81
C ALA A 407 -35.47 -1.04 -8.14
N LEU A 408 -34.80 -0.30 -7.28
CA LEU A 408 -35.40 0.88 -6.63
C LEU A 408 -35.61 2.04 -7.62
N ALA A 409 -34.68 2.29 -8.53
CA ALA A 409 -34.86 3.28 -9.60
C ALA A 409 -36.10 2.98 -10.45
N LYS A 410 -36.29 1.72 -10.85
CA LYS A 410 -37.48 1.26 -11.56
C LYS A 410 -38.76 1.46 -10.74
N LYS A 411 -38.74 1.16 -9.42
CA LYS A 411 -39.87 1.38 -8.51
C LYS A 411 -40.28 2.84 -8.44
N HIS A 412 -39.32 3.75 -8.45
CA HIS A 412 -39.56 5.22 -8.37
C HIS A 412 -39.70 5.90 -9.72
N GLY A 413 -39.68 5.16 -10.84
CA GLY A 413 -39.76 5.70 -12.20
C GLY A 413 -38.60 6.64 -12.53
N LEU A 414 -37.39 6.26 -12.11
CA LEU A 414 -36.14 6.97 -12.35
C LEU A 414 -35.28 6.23 -13.38
N TYR A 415 -34.60 6.99 -14.21
CA TYR A 415 -33.52 6.46 -15.05
C TYR A 415 -32.27 6.25 -14.23
N ILE A 416 -31.60 5.11 -14.44
CA ILE A 416 -30.32 4.77 -13.82
C ILE A 416 -29.37 4.16 -14.84
N GLN A 417 -28.10 4.48 -14.72
CA GLN A 417 -26.99 3.90 -15.47
C GLN A 417 -25.82 3.55 -14.56
N THR A 418 -24.97 2.66 -15.04
CA THR A 418 -23.66 2.36 -14.45
C THR A 418 -22.59 2.37 -15.53
N TYR A 419 -21.38 1.95 -15.20
CA TYR A 419 -20.23 2.01 -16.09
C TYR A 419 -19.51 0.67 -16.12
N ASP A 420 -19.01 0.28 -17.29
CA ASP A 420 -18.22 -0.92 -17.49
C ASP A 420 -17.12 -0.62 -18.53
N GLY A 421 -15.87 -0.52 -18.07
CA GLY A 421 -14.77 -0.05 -18.89
C GLY A 421 -15.00 1.36 -19.43
N ASP A 422 -15.07 1.48 -20.75
CA ASP A 422 -15.29 2.75 -21.47
C ASP A 422 -16.76 3.01 -21.82
N ALA A 423 -17.69 2.15 -21.40
CA ALA A 423 -19.09 2.21 -21.75
C ALA A 423 -20.01 2.61 -20.59
N ILE A 424 -21.04 3.41 -20.90
CA ILE A 424 -22.21 3.57 -20.06
C ILE A 424 -23.11 2.34 -20.27
N VAL A 425 -23.60 1.73 -19.18
CA VAL A 425 -24.50 0.57 -19.23
C VAL A 425 -25.82 0.91 -18.55
N THR A 426 -26.93 0.68 -19.23
CA THR A 426 -28.29 0.92 -18.74
C THR A 426 -29.24 -0.16 -19.23
N GLU A 427 -30.41 -0.34 -18.59
CA GLU A 427 -31.44 -1.27 -19.09
C GLU A 427 -32.01 -0.82 -20.45
N GLU A 428 -32.29 0.49 -20.55
CA GLU A 428 -32.88 1.10 -21.75
C GLU A 428 -32.36 2.55 -21.87
N ALA A 429 -31.88 2.93 -23.04
CA ALA A 429 -31.47 4.28 -23.33
C ALA A 429 -32.67 5.18 -23.67
N GLY A 430 -32.69 6.37 -23.12
CA GLY A 430 -33.78 7.33 -23.28
C GLY A 430 -33.32 8.77 -23.45
N LYS A 431 -34.20 9.71 -23.13
CA LYS A 431 -33.91 11.16 -23.14
C LYS A 431 -32.82 11.54 -22.12
N GLU A 432 -32.74 10.83 -21.01
CA GLU A 432 -31.71 11.00 -19.96
C GLU A 432 -30.34 10.63 -20.48
N THR A 433 -30.23 9.48 -21.16
CA THR A 433 -28.99 9.05 -21.83
C THR A 433 -28.57 10.06 -22.90
N ALA A 434 -29.53 10.49 -23.74
CA ALA A 434 -29.28 11.48 -24.79
C ALA A 434 -28.87 12.86 -24.19
N TYR A 435 -29.40 13.22 -23.02
CA TYR A 435 -29.00 14.43 -22.31
C TYR A 435 -27.57 14.31 -21.77
N TYR A 436 -27.24 13.20 -21.11
CA TYR A 436 -25.93 12.97 -20.51
C TYR A 436 -24.80 12.89 -21.55
N THR A 437 -25.02 12.16 -22.66
CA THR A 437 -24.03 11.95 -23.73
C THR A 437 -23.76 13.20 -24.59
N ARG A 438 -24.48 14.30 -24.39
CA ARG A 438 -24.10 15.61 -24.98
C ARG A 438 -22.78 16.12 -24.41
N TYR A 439 -22.51 15.79 -23.16
CA TYR A 439 -21.36 16.31 -22.39
C TYR A 439 -20.26 15.26 -22.20
N VAL A 440 -20.65 13.98 -22.17
CA VAL A 440 -19.77 12.84 -21.94
C VAL A 440 -19.81 11.95 -23.19
N LYS A 441 -18.67 11.82 -23.87
CA LYS A 441 -18.59 11.06 -25.12
C LYS A 441 -18.15 9.63 -24.89
N MET A 442 -19.01 8.86 -24.21
CA MET A 442 -18.83 7.44 -23.98
C MET A 442 -19.85 6.65 -24.80
N PRO A 443 -19.51 5.48 -25.32
CA PRO A 443 -20.47 4.57 -25.92
C PRO A 443 -21.54 4.15 -24.91
N VAL A 444 -22.75 3.93 -25.38
CA VAL A 444 -23.88 3.46 -24.57
C VAL A 444 -24.18 2.02 -24.94
N ARG A 445 -24.20 1.15 -23.95
CA ARG A 445 -24.58 -0.27 -24.07
C ARG A 445 -25.89 -0.51 -23.34
N GLU A 446 -26.94 -0.82 -24.11
CA GLU A 446 -28.22 -1.24 -23.53
C GLU A 446 -28.17 -2.71 -23.20
N ASN A 447 -28.60 -3.07 -21.99
CA ASN A 447 -28.77 -4.47 -21.61
C ASN A 447 -29.85 -4.58 -20.53
N ALA A 448 -31.01 -5.13 -20.91
CA ALA A 448 -32.17 -5.28 -20.01
C ALA A 448 -31.90 -6.12 -18.76
N LEU A 449 -30.79 -6.89 -18.74
CA LEU A 449 -30.43 -7.74 -17.60
C LEU A 449 -29.54 -7.04 -16.57
N VAL A 450 -29.00 -5.83 -16.83
CA VAL A 450 -28.05 -5.17 -15.91
C VAL A 450 -28.65 -4.91 -14.53
N GLY A 451 -29.95 -4.62 -14.45
CA GLY A 451 -30.64 -4.42 -13.18
C GLY A 451 -30.96 -5.71 -12.43
N GLU A 452 -31.06 -6.86 -13.12
CA GLU A 452 -31.40 -8.15 -12.49
C GLU A 452 -30.15 -9.03 -12.28
N HIS A 453 -29.19 -8.97 -13.19
CA HIS A 453 -28.00 -9.80 -13.25
C HIS A 453 -26.75 -8.98 -13.59
N PRO A 454 -26.37 -7.96 -12.79
CA PRO A 454 -25.19 -7.14 -13.06
C PRO A 454 -23.92 -7.98 -13.15
N GLU A 455 -23.81 -9.06 -12.37
CA GLU A 455 -22.67 -10.00 -12.36
C GLU A 455 -22.48 -10.78 -13.68
N VAL A 456 -23.49 -10.78 -14.55
CA VAL A 456 -23.42 -11.42 -15.88
C VAL A 456 -23.17 -10.39 -16.97
N VAL A 457 -23.59 -9.13 -16.74
CA VAL A 457 -23.57 -8.07 -17.75
C VAL A 457 -22.29 -7.24 -17.68
N LEU A 458 -21.82 -6.95 -16.45
CA LEU A 458 -20.64 -6.15 -16.20
C LEU A 458 -19.42 -7.05 -16.09
N SER A 459 -18.29 -6.58 -16.59
CA SER A 459 -17.01 -7.30 -16.50
C SER A 459 -16.47 -7.35 -15.06
N GLU A 460 -16.85 -6.36 -14.24
CA GLU A 460 -16.41 -6.21 -12.85
C GLU A 460 -17.39 -5.33 -12.07
N GLU A 461 -17.27 -5.29 -10.75
CA GLU A 461 -18.03 -4.38 -9.90
C GLU A 461 -17.73 -2.92 -10.26
N PRO A 462 -18.77 -2.08 -10.51
CA PRO A 462 -18.55 -0.73 -11.01
C PRO A 462 -18.18 0.26 -9.90
N CYS A 463 -17.44 1.31 -10.24
CA CYS A 463 -17.08 2.39 -9.33
C CYS A 463 -18.23 3.37 -9.06
N LYS A 464 -19.34 3.32 -9.83
CA LYS A 464 -20.42 4.31 -9.75
C LYS A 464 -21.70 3.82 -10.39
N CYS A 465 -22.85 4.23 -9.82
CA CYS A 465 -24.11 4.37 -10.54
C CYS A 465 -24.56 5.83 -10.58
N LEU A 466 -25.31 6.20 -11.60
CA LEU A 466 -25.84 7.54 -11.79
C LEU A 466 -27.33 7.49 -12.08
N VAL A 467 -28.12 8.15 -11.23
CA VAL A 467 -29.55 8.38 -11.44
C VAL A 467 -29.75 9.76 -12.07
N ILE A 468 -30.57 9.82 -13.12
CA ILE A 468 -30.89 11.07 -13.81
C ILE A 468 -32.42 11.23 -13.86
N ASP A 469 -32.93 12.36 -13.44
CA ASP A 469 -34.32 12.74 -13.64
C ASP A 469 -34.40 14.17 -14.19
N LEU A 470 -34.97 14.30 -15.38
CA LEU A 470 -35.15 15.57 -16.10
C LEU A 470 -36.53 16.19 -15.89
N GLU A 471 -37.44 15.49 -15.18
CA GLU A 471 -38.84 15.90 -15.02
C GLU A 471 -39.15 16.44 -13.62
N ASP A 472 -38.93 15.60 -12.58
CA ASP A 472 -39.27 15.92 -11.19
C ASP A 472 -38.21 15.38 -10.20
N PRO A 473 -36.94 15.81 -10.31
CA PRO A 473 -35.89 15.29 -9.46
C PRO A 473 -36.11 15.58 -7.96
N ARG A 474 -36.82 16.66 -7.64
CA ARG A 474 -37.13 17.03 -6.24
C ARG A 474 -38.21 16.14 -5.62
N GLY A 475 -39.12 15.58 -6.43
CA GLY A 475 -40.16 14.68 -5.94
C GLY A 475 -39.73 13.20 -5.92
N LYS A 476 -38.98 12.75 -6.91
CA LYS A 476 -38.65 11.33 -7.11
C LYS A 476 -37.34 10.89 -6.45
N ILE A 477 -36.27 11.71 -6.50
CA ILE A 477 -34.96 11.33 -5.97
C ILE A 477 -34.97 11.17 -4.45
N PRO A 478 -35.54 12.06 -3.62
CA PRO A 478 -35.49 11.87 -2.16
C PRO A 478 -36.11 10.58 -1.63
N PRO A 479 -37.31 10.13 -2.09
CA PRO A 479 -37.84 8.82 -1.68
C PRO A 479 -36.94 7.64 -2.11
N PHE A 480 -36.34 7.71 -3.29
CA PHE A 480 -35.37 6.73 -3.77
C PHE A 480 -34.14 6.65 -2.86
N VAL A 481 -33.58 7.81 -2.48
CA VAL A 481 -32.44 7.91 -1.56
C VAL A 481 -32.78 7.25 -0.21
N ASN A 482 -33.97 7.53 0.34
CA ASN A 482 -34.40 6.96 1.61
C ASN A 482 -34.51 5.42 1.54
N ASP A 483 -35.08 4.89 0.45
CA ASP A 483 -35.19 3.44 0.26
C ASP A 483 -33.82 2.79 0.06
N LEU A 484 -32.91 3.42 -0.67
CA LEU A 484 -31.56 2.91 -0.90
C LEU A 484 -30.71 2.94 0.38
N GLU A 485 -30.78 4.04 1.15
CA GLU A 485 -30.11 4.16 2.44
C GLU A 485 -30.67 3.14 3.47
N ALA A 486 -31.96 2.87 3.46
CA ALA A 486 -32.56 1.84 4.31
C ALA A 486 -32.09 0.42 3.93
N ALA A 487 -31.78 0.18 2.64
CA ALA A 487 -31.27 -1.12 2.18
C ALA A 487 -29.79 -1.34 2.54
N PHE A 488 -28.98 -0.27 2.55
CA PHE A 488 -27.54 -0.31 2.80
C PHE A 488 -27.08 0.86 3.68
N PRO A 489 -27.47 0.89 4.96
CA PRO A 489 -27.20 2.02 5.84
C PRO A 489 -25.71 2.34 5.95
N GLY A 490 -25.31 3.56 5.55
CA GLY A 490 -23.94 4.04 5.64
C GLY A 490 -22.92 3.26 4.81
N GLN A 491 -23.34 2.58 3.72
CA GLN A 491 -22.46 1.79 2.86
C GLN A 491 -22.21 2.43 1.48
N MET A 492 -22.88 3.54 1.19
CA MET A 492 -22.74 4.28 -0.07
C MET A 492 -22.64 5.78 0.20
N ASN A 493 -21.94 6.48 -0.69
CA ASN A 493 -21.91 7.93 -0.75
C ASN A 493 -22.94 8.40 -1.79
N LEU A 494 -23.96 9.10 -1.35
CA LEU A 494 -25.07 9.60 -2.17
C LEU A 494 -24.95 11.09 -2.34
N LEU A 495 -24.61 11.55 -3.55
CA LEU A 495 -24.28 12.93 -3.82
C LEU A 495 -25.12 13.53 -4.97
N MET A 496 -25.82 14.63 -4.71
CA MET A 496 -26.41 15.45 -5.79
C MET A 496 -25.32 16.31 -6.43
N SER A 497 -24.78 15.89 -7.57
CA SER A 497 -23.75 16.67 -8.29
C SER A 497 -24.32 17.84 -9.10
N ASN A 498 -25.60 17.79 -9.42
CA ASN A 498 -26.40 18.92 -9.93
C ASN A 498 -27.90 18.69 -9.64
N ALA A 499 -28.76 19.60 -10.12
CA ALA A 499 -30.20 19.54 -9.83
C ALA A 499 -30.90 18.25 -10.31
N ASN A 500 -30.32 17.55 -11.30
CA ASN A 500 -30.94 16.41 -11.98
C ASN A 500 -30.17 15.09 -11.78
N TYR A 501 -28.98 15.12 -11.16
CA TYR A 501 -28.08 13.98 -11.04
C TYR A 501 -27.87 13.60 -9.59
N LEU A 502 -28.20 12.34 -9.26
CA LEU A 502 -27.76 11.69 -8.03
C LEU A 502 -26.66 10.67 -8.37
N GLU A 503 -25.48 10.91 -7.85
CA GLU A 503 -24.36 10.00 -7.91
C GLU A 503 -24.45 9.01 -6.75
N ILE A 504 -24.27 7.73 -7.05
CA ILE A 504 -24.20 6.62 -6.09
C ILE A 504 -22.79 6.09 -6.21
N ASP A 505 -21.96 6.44 -5.24
CA ASP A 505 -20.55 6.07 -5.20
C ASP A 505 -20.29 5.12 -4.02
N PRO A 506 -19.21 4.34 -4.01
CA PRO A 506 -18.72 3.65 -2.82
C PRO A 506 -18.56 4.62 -1.65
N ILE A 507 -18.73 4.14 -0.41
CA ILE A 507 -18.82 5.01 0.76
C ILE A 507 -17.60 5.93 0.97
N HIS A 508 -16.40 5.44 0.60
CA HIS A 508 -15.16 6.19 0.75
C HIS A 508 -14.73 6.92 -0.53
N ALA A 509 -15.46 6.77 -1.62
CA ALA A 509 -15.17 7.44 -2.88
C ALA A 509 -15.48 8.93 -2.79
N THR A 510 -14.50 9.70 -2.32
CA THR A 510 -14.51 11.16 -2.29
C THR A 510 -13.18 11.69 -2.82
N LYS A 511 -13.19 12.85 -3.46
CA LYS A 511 -11.95 13.52 -3.91
C LYS A 511 -10.97 13.78 -2.76
N GLY A 512 -11.50 13.96 -1.53
CA GLY A 512 -10.67 14.10 -0.33
C GLY A 512 -9.96 12.82 0.07
N ASN A 513 -10.66 11.68 0.05
CA ASN A 513 -10.06 10.39 0.38
C ASN A 513 -9.02 9.97 -0.67
N SER A 514 -9.28 10.22 -1.96
CA SER A 514 -8.29 9.96 -3.02
C SER A 514 -7.03 10.79 -2.85
N LEU A 515 -7.15 12.06 -2.42
CA LEU A 515 -6.00 12.90 -2.07
C LEU A 515 -5.21 12.30 -0.89
N ILE A 516 -5.89 11.93 0.19
CA ILE A 516 -5.25 11.33 1.37
C ILE A 516 -4.55 10.03 0.99
N TYR A 517 -5.24 9.17 0.25
CA TYR A 517 -4.68 7.88 -0.20
C TYR A 517 -3.43 8.08 -1.06
N LEU A 518 -3.51 8.94 -2.08
CA LEU A 518 -2.38 9.17 -2.99
C LEU A 518 -1.18 9.82 -2.28
N CYS A 519 -1.43 10.75 -1.37
CA CYS A 519 -0.36 11.33 -0.53
C CYS A 519 0.35 10.25 0.31
N ARG A 520 -0.42 9.35 0.94
CA ARG A 520 0.13 8.22 1.73
C ARG A 520 0.86 7.21 0.85
N TYR A 521 0.31 6.89 -0.31
CA TYR A 521 0.91 5.98 -1.30
C TYR A 521 2.28 6.49 -1.76
N LEU A 522 2.40 7.78 -2.07
CA LEU A 522 3.64 8.42 -2.53
C LEU A 522 4.59 8.84 -1.40
N GLY A 523 4.18 8.76 -0.14
CA GLY A 523 4.96 9.24 1.00
C GLY A 523 5.06 10.78 1.08
N ILE A 524 4.07 11.49 0.54
CA ILE A 524 3.96 12.96 0.60
C ILE A 524 3.06 13.35 1.77
N ASP A 525 3.56 14.20 2.68
CA ASP A 525 2.72 14.72 3.76
C ASP A 525 1.63 15.66 3.20
N ARG A 526 0.39 15.50 3.65
CA ARG A 526 -0.77 16.32 3.20
C ARG A 526 -0.57 17.83 3.36
N LYS A 527 0.29 18.29 4.28
CA LYS A 527 0.67 19.70 4.36
C LYS A 527 1.29 20.23 3.07
N ASN A 528 1.86 19.35 2.23
CA ASN A 528 2.41 19.67 0.92
C ASN A 528 1.41 19.47 -0.22
N ALA A 529 0.16 19.05 0.07
CA ALA A 529 -0.89 18.95 -0.92
C ALA A 529 -1.57 20.31 -1.13
N ILE A 530 -1.85 20.62 -2.38
CA ILE A 530 -2.64 21.79 -2.81
C ILE A 530 -3.87 21.22 -3.52
N ALA A 531 -5.05 21.76 -3.25
CA ALA A 531 -6.27 21.38 -3.95
C ALA A 531 -7.01 22.62 -4.48
N ALA A 532 -7.62 22.50 -5.66
CA ALA A 532 -8.47 23.54 -6.24
C ALA A 532 -9.78 22.94 -6.78
N GLY A 533 -10.92 23.60 -6.48
CA GLY A 533 -12.24 23.14 -6.87
C GLY A 533 -13.31 24.23 -6.76
N ASP A 534 -14.50 23.99 -7.35
CA ASP A 534 -15.60 24.96 -7.39
C ASP A 534 -16.96 24.37 -6.97
N ALA A 535 -17.06 23.06 -6.76
CA ALA A 535 -18.31 22.34 -6.54
C ALA A 535 -18.34 21.60 -5.18
N PRO A 536 -19.53 21.19 -4.68
CA PRO A 536 -19.66 20.50 -3.40
C PRO A 536 -18.82 19.21 -3.27
N ASN A 537 -18.63 18.46 -4.36
CA ASN A 537 -17.79 17.26 -4.37
C ASN A 537 -16.28 17.56 -4.24
N ASP A 538 -15.87 18.84 -4.35
CA ASP A 538 -14.49 19.27 -4.15
C ASP A 538 -14.19 19.61 -2.69
N VAL A 539 -15.22 19.95 -1.90
CA VAL A 539 -15.04 20.36 -0.49
C VAL A 539 -14.18 19.38 0.30
N PRO A 540 -14.39 18.05 0.20
CA PRO A 540 -13.54 17.09 0.92
C PRO A 540 -12.05 17.18 0.54
N MET A 541 -11.68 17.45 -0.73
CA MET A 541 -10.26 17.59 -1.09
C MET A 541 -9.68 18.96 -0.68
N LEU A 542 -10.49 20.02 -0.70
CA LEU A 542 -10.07 21.34 -0.22
C LEU A 542 -9.77 21.33 1.28
N GLU A 543 -10.57 20.56 2.05
CA GLU A 543 -10.39 20.37 3.49
C GLU A 543 -9.21 19.44 3.82
N ALA A 544 -8.97 18.40 3.00
CA ALA A 544 -7.91 17.44 3.21
C ALA A 544 -6.51 17.98 2.88
N ALA A 545 -6.41 18.96 1.97
CA ALA A 545 -5.15 19.54 1.52
C ALA A 545 -4.56 20.53 2.52
N GLY A 546 -3.23 20.66 2.53
CA GLY A 546 -2.53 21.73 3.27
C GLY A 546 -2.91 23.14 2.77
N VAL A 547 -3.25 23.26 1.47
CA VAL A 547 -3.77 24.49 0.86
C VAL A 547 -4.97 24.15 0.00
N GLY A 548 -6.17 24.56 0.43
CA GLY A 548 -7.41 24.47 -0.36
C GLY A 548 -7.71 25.81 -1.05
N ILE A 549 -8.08 25.77 -2.32
CA ILE A 549 -8.40 26.92 -3.17
C ILE A 549 -9.82 26.75 -3.70
N GLY A 550 -10.78 27.46 -3.11
CA GLY A 550 -12.13 27.56 -3.65
C GLY A 550 -12.19 28.59 -4.77
N MET A 551 -12.83 28.23 -5.88
CA MET A 551 -12.98 29.13 -7.03
C MET A 551 -14.12 30.11 -6.81
N LEU A 552 -13.96 31.40 -7.20
CA LEU A 552 -14.97 32.44 -7.03
C LEU A 552 -16.27 32.22 -7.83
N ASN A 553 -16.24 31.38 -8.85
CA ASN A 553 -17.42 30.95 -9.62
C ASN A 553 -18.14 29.73 -9.00
N GLY A 554 -17.68 29.25 -7.84
CA GLY A 554 -18.25 28.08 -7.17
C GLY A 554 -19.67 28.35 -6.62
N LEU A 555 -20.37 27.26 -6.31
CA LEU A 555 -21.77 27.27 -5.83
C LEU A 555 -21.89 27.64 -4.34
N GLY A 556 -21.15 28.62 -3.84
CA GLY A 556 -21.41 29.31 -2.56
C GLY A 556 -21.31 28.45 -1.26
N THR A 557 -20.81 27.24 -1.35
CA THR A 557 -20.66 26.32 -0.20
C THR A 557 -19.19 26.03 0.15
N ALA A 558 -18.24 26.67 -0.53
CA ALA A 558 -16.80 26.47 -0.39
C ALA A 558 -16.07 27.59 0.39
N ASP A 559 -16.79 28.37 1.25
CA ASP A 559 -16.19 29.40 2.12
C ASP A 559 -15.43 28.79 3.31
#